data_f7ce1115906c01a5f50243a36173de61
#
_entry.id   f7ce1115906c01a5f50243a36173de61
#
_cell.length_a   1.000
_cell.length_b   1.000
_cell.length_c   1.000
_cell.angle_alpha   90.00
_cell.angle_beta   90.00
_cell.angle_gamma   90.00
#
_symmetry.space_group_name_H-M   'P 1'
#
loop_
_entity.id
_entity.type
_entity.pdbx_description
1 polymer ?
#
loop_
_entity_poly.entity_id
_entity_poly.type
_entity_poly.pdbx_seq_one_letter_code
_entity_poly.pdbx_strand_id
1 'polypeptide(L)'
;MEIRVVQGNIAQVESDCVVVNLFEGVTAPGGATGALDQALGGAISRLIASGDFTGKAESTALLYTDGKVAAPRLLLVGLGKAEKFDLHGVRRASAVAAKVLAKTGGVRKYTTIVHGAGVAGLNTTQASQSVAEGALMAVYQATQYKREQKPAGLDSCTVVEFSQEKLADVTTGVKRGEIIAQAVHTARHLVSEPPNVLFPVELAARARRMAEAVGLKSTVLGEAAMREMGMNILLAVSKGSANEAQFLILEHAPAGHEDEQPLVFAGKGITFDTGGISLKDPAEMWRMKNDMGGAAAVIGAMEAIGRLNLPRRVIGVAACVENMPDGLAFRPADIVTGMTGKTAEIISTDAEGRLVLADALAYVARFNPSAVVDLATLTGAVGIALGTVRGGLFANNAELQAALMAAGERSDDKLWPFPMDEADGEG
;
A
#
# COMPACT_ATOMS: atom_id res chain seq x y z
N MET A 1 -13.63 0.07 -9.10
CA MET A 1 -13.33 0.43 -10.50
C MET A 1 -12.61 -0.75 -11.15
N GLU A 2 -13.12 -1.24 -12.29
CA GLU A 2 -12.50 -2.31 -13.09
C GLU A 2 -11.49 -1.72 -14.08
N ILE A 3 -10.38 -2.42 -14.36
CA ILE A 3 -9.47 -2.02 -15.44
C ILE A 3 -9.52 -3.06 -16.56
N ARG A 4 -9.57 -2.60 -17.80
CA ARG A 4 -9.55 -3.45 -19.00
C ARG A 4 -8.43 -3.02 -19.92
N VAL A 5 -7.90 -3.96 -20.68
CA VAL A 5 -6.93 -3.68 -21.74
C VAL A 5 -7.54 -4.06 -23.08
N VAL A 6 -7.48 -3.16 -24.05
CA VAL A 6 -7.98 -3.41 -25.40
C VAL A 6 -6.95 -2.98 -26.45
N GLN A 7 -6.86 -3.73 -27.54
CA GLN A 7 -6.15 -3.29 -28.71
C GLN A 7 -7.03 -2.37 -29.53
N GLY A 8 -6.52 -1.23 -29.97
CA GLY A 8 -7.29 -0.37 -30.87
C GLY A 8 -6.77 1.06 -30.98
N ASN A 9 -7.58 1.85 -31.66
CA ASN A 9 -7.36 3.29 -31.77
C ASN A 9 -8.15 4.01 -30.66
N ILE A 10 -7.47 4.75 -29.81
CA ILE A 10 -8.06 5.43 -28.67
C ILE A 10 -9.19 6.42 -29.05
N ALA A 11 -9.15 6.99 -30.26
CA ALA A 11 -10.19 7.90 -30.75
C ALA A 11 -11.54 7.20 -31.03
N GLN A 12 -11.53 5.86 -31.18
CA GLN A 12 -12.69 5.04 -31.54
C GLN A 12 -13.29 4.26 -30.38
N VAL A 13 -12.61 4.21 -29.22
CA VAL A 13 -13.10 3.49 -28.04
C VAL A 13 -14.13 4.33 -27.29
N GLU A 14 -15.34 3.79 -27.16
CA GLU A 14 -16.43 4.46 -26.44
C GLU A 14 -16.15 4.56 -24.93
N SER A 15 -16.28 5.77 -24.41
CA SER A 15 -16.20 6.08 -22.97
C SER A 15 -16.79 7.46 -22.71
N ASP A 16 -16.95 7.82 -21.42
CA ASP A 16 -17.41 9.18 -21.05
C ASP A 16 -16.32 10.23 -21.17
N CYS A 17 -15.03 9.79 -21.13
CA CYS A 17 -13.88 10.64 -21.28
C CYS A 17 -12.66 9.85 -21.80
N VAL A 18 -11.93 10.41 -22.74
CA VAL A 18 -10.62 9.91 -23.16
C VAL A 18 -9.52 10.71 -22.47
N VAL A 19 -8.48 10.02 -21.97
CA VAL A 19 -7.34 10.62 -21.28
C VAL A 19 -6.08 10.42 -22.09
N VAL A 20 -5.39 11.53 -22.41
CA VAL A 20 -4.06 11.52 -23.02
C VAL A 20 -3.13 12.51 -22.32
N ASN A 21 -1.89 12.52 -22.70
CA ASN A 21 -0.85 13.23 -21.94
C ASN A 21 0.03 14.11 -22.84
N LEU A 22 0.75 15.03 -22.20
CA LEU A 22 1.74 15.89 -22.84
C LEU A 22 2.92 16.13 -21.90
N PHE A 23 4.13 16.01 -22.44
CA PHE A 23 5.34 16.49 -21.73
C PHE A 23 5.44 18.01 -21.76
N GLU A 24 6.05 18.56 -20.71
CA GLU A 24 6.32 20.01 -20.62
C GLU A 24 7.26 20.47 -21.74
N GLY A 25 6.89 21.58 -22.37
CA GLY A 25 7.65 22.17 -23.48
C GLY A 25 7.38 21.56 -24.85
N VAL A 26 6.53 20.53 -24.96
CA VAL A 26 6.11 19.99 -26.27
C VAL A 26 5.09 20.93 -26.89
N THR A 27 5.41 21.44 -28.08
CA THR A 27 4.55 22.38 -28.85
C THR A 27 3.73 21.68 -29.94
N ALA A 28 4.18 20.52 -30.41
CA ALA A 28 3.49 19.69 -31.41
C ALA A 28 3.20 18.31 -30.82
N PRO A 29 1.95 17.98 -30.47
CA PRO A 29 1.63 16.68 -29.87
C PRO A 29 1.82 15.55 -30.87
N GLY A 30 2.41 14.43 -30.38
CA GLY A 30 2.65 13.23 -31.15
C GLY A 30 1.85 12.03 -30.60
N GLY A 31 2.01 10.87 -31.23
CA GLY A 31 1.39 9.62 -30.79
C GLY A 31 -0.15 9.71 -30.65
N ALA A 32 -0.70 9.13 -29.59
CA ALA A 32 -2.14 9.14 -29.31
C ALA A 32 -2.69 10.57 -29.14
N THR A 33 -1.93 11.47 -28.51
CA THR A 33 -2.31 12.88 -28.30
C THR A 33 -2.38 13.61 -29.65
N GLY A 34 -1.42 13.38 -30.52
CA GLY A 34 -1.42 13.96 -31.88
C GLY A 34 -2.56 13.41 -32.75
N ALA A 35 -2.86 12.13 -32.67
CA ALA A 35 -3.99 11.52 -33.38
C ALA A 35 -5.34 12.14 -32.96
N LEU A 36 -5.52 12.36 -31.64
CA LEU A 36 -6.71 13.04 -31.12
C LEU A 36 -6.73 14.53 -31.48
N ASP A 37 -5.59 15.19 -31.50
CA ASP A 37 -5.50 16.60 -31.93
C ASP A 37 -5.94 16.76 -33.38
N GLN A 38 -5.47 15.88 -34.28
CA GLN A 38 -5.89 15.85 -35.66
C GLN A 38 -7.39 15.61 -35.79
N ALA A 39 -7.94 14.62 -35.08
CA ALA A 39 -9.37 14.33 -35.10
C ALA A 39 -10.22 15.51 -34.59
N LEU A 40 -9.70 16.27 -33.63
CA LEU A 40 -10.35 17.45 -33.05
C LEU A 40 -10.09 18.75 -33.84
N GLY A 41 -9.44 18.65 -35.01
CA GLY A 41 -9.11 19.82 -35.86
C GLY A 41 -8.14 20.79 -35.21
N GLY A 42 -7.13 20.29 -34.50
CA GLY A 42 -6.06 21.07 -33.87
C GLY A 42 -6.45 21.74 -32.54
N ALA A 43 -7.48 21.23 -31.84
CA ALA A 43 -7.93 21.84 -30.58
C ALA A 43 -6.88 21.76 -29.47
N ILE A 44 -6.12 20.66 -29.40
CA ILE A 44 -5.04 20.49 -28.40
C ILE A 44 -3.87 21.44 -28.74
N SER A 45 -3.49 21.52 -30.02
CA SER A 45 -2.43 22.42 -30.48
C SER A 45 -2.77 23.89 -30.18
N ARG A 46 -4.03 24.30 -30.36
CA ARG A 46 -4.46 25.67 -30.00
C ARG A 46 -4.37 25.93 -28.50
N LEU A 47 -4.74 24.94 -27.67
CA LEU A 47 -4.63 25.04 -26.21
C LEU A 47 -3.17 25.17 -25.74
N ILE A 48 -2.26 24.47 -26.40
CA ILE A 48 -0.83 24.57 -26.14
C ILE A 48 -0.31 25.95 -26.58
N ALA A 49 -0.69 26.43 -27.77
CA ALA A 49 -0.25 27.70 -28.32
C ALA A 49 -0.73 28.92 -27.52
N SER A 50 -1.92 28.84 -26.89
CA SER A 50 -2.43 29.89 -25.98
C SER A 50 -1.68 29.93 -24.64
N GLY A 51 -0.94 28.91 -24.29
CA GLY A 51 -0.29 28.76 -22.98
C GLY A 51 -1.22 28.27 -21.86
N ASP A 52 -2.47 27.97 -22.15
CA ASP A 52 -3.43 27.47 -21.14
C ASP A 52 -3.06 26.06 -20.66
N PHE A 53 -2.32 25.31 -21.49
CA PHE A 53 -1.78 24.00 -21.10
C PHE A 53 -0.35 23.83 -21.59
N THR A 54 0.58 23.68 -20.67
CA THR A 54 2.02 23.63 -20.95
C THR A 54 2.64 22.23 -20.75
N GLY A 55 1.84 21.24 -20.31
CA GLY A 55 2.34 19.90 -19.99
C GLY A 55 3.06 19.82 -18.63
N LYS A 56 3.03 20.87 -17.79
CA LYS A 56 3.60 20.83 -16.44
C LYS A 56 3.06 19.62 -15.65
N ALA A 57 3.93 18.97 -14.88
CA ALA A 57 3.56 17.77 -14.11
C ALA A 57 2.26 17.96 -13.32
N GLU A 58 1.38 16.97 -13.41
CA GLU A 58 0.08 16.93 -12.71
C GLU A 58 -0.93 18.00 -13.11
N SER A 59 -0.61 18.89 -14.07
CA SER A 59 -1.58 19.81 -14.64
C SER A 59 -2.62 19.05 -15.49
N THR A 60 -3.84 19.60 -15.56
CA THR A 60 -4.92 18.97 -16.35
C THR A 60 -5.70 20.03 -17.13
N ALA A 61 -6.20 19.64 -18.31
CA ALA A 61 -7.15 20.45 -19.06
C ALA A 61 -8.24 19.56 -19.63
N LEU A 62 -9.50 19.95 -19.42
CA LEU A 62 -10.67 19.22 -19.92
C LEU A 62 -11.24 19.93 -21.16
N LEU A 63 -11.39 19.18 -22.25
CA LEU A 63 -11.95 19.64 -23.51
C LEU A 63 -13.22 18.82 -23.83
N TYR A 64 -14.18 19.46 -24.53
CA TYR A 64 -15.31 18.77 -25.13
C TYR A 64 -14.99 18.46 -26.59
N THR A 65 -15.40 17.29 -27.05
CA THR A 65 -14.99 16.74 -28.37
C THR A 65 -15.98 17.06 -29.48
N ASP A 66 -17.14 17.58 -29.15
CA ASP A 66 -18.23 17.93 -30.08
C ASP A 66 -18.58 16.79 -31.05
N GLY A 67 -18.50 15.55 -30.58
CA GLY A 67 -18.80 14.35 -31.38
C GLY A 67 -17.77 13.97 -32.44
N LYS A 68 -16.59 14.61 -32.45
CA LYS A 68 -15.51 14.32 -33.42
C LYS A 68 -14.74 13.05 -33.11
N VAL A 69 -14.82 12.57 -31.87
CA VAL A 69 -14.28 11.27 -31.42
C VAL A 69 -15.35 10.56 -30.58
N ALA A 70 -15.18 9.27 -30.32
CA ALA A 70 -16.17 8.45 -29.62
C ALA A 70 -16.50 8.94 -28.19
N ALA A 71 -15.50 9.46 -27.46
CA ALA A 71 -15.71 10.01 -26.12
C ALA A 71 -16.15 11.49 -26.18
N PRO A 72 -17.20 11.91 -25.46
CA PRO A 72 -17.68 13.30 -25.47
C PRO A 72 -16.72 14.30 -24.79
N ARG A 73 -15.74 13.82 -24.04
CA ARG A 73 -14.74 14.63 -23.34
C ARG A 73 -13.34 14.08 -23.53
N LEU A 74 -12.37 14.96 -23.48
CA LEU A 74 -10.95 14.64 -23.48
C LEU A 74 -10.28 15.33 -22.28
N LEU A 75 -9.55 14.57 -21.49
CA LEU A 75 -8.70 15.11 -20.41
C LEU A 75 -7.24 15.00 -20.84
N LEU A 76 -6.56 16.17 -20.90
CA LEU A 76 -5.11 16.23 -21.02
C LEU A 76 -4.48 16.18 -19.64
N VAL A 77 -3.39 15.40 -19.48
CA VAL A 77 -2.60 15.32 -18.25
C VAL A 77 -1.16 15.70 -18.58
N GLY A 78 -0.61 16.67 -17.83
CA GLY A 78 0.79 17.06 -17.93
C GLY A 78 1.70 16.06 -17.24
N LEU A 79 2.75 15.65 -17.95
CA LEU A 79 3.75 14.70 -17.46
C LEU A 79 4.99 15.36 -16.84
N GLY A 80 5.13 16.69 -16.99
CA GLY A 80 6.34 17.41 -16.63
C GLY A 80 7.46 17.17 -17.64
N LYS A 81 8.69 17.38 -17.21
CA LYS A 81 9.88 17.29 -18.07
C LYS A 81 10.22 15.83 -18.38
N ALA A 82 10.45 15.53 -19.67
CA ALA A 82 10.69 14.16 -20.14
C ALA A 82 11.94 13.52 -19.50
N GLU A 83 12.99 14.28 -19.25
CA GLU A 83 14.23 13.81 -18.62
C GLU A 83 14.10 13.44 -17.13
N LYS A 84 13.00 13.83 -16.49
CA LYS A 84 12.69 13.51 -15.09
C LYS A 84 11.52 12.53 -14.95
N PHE A 85 10.98 12.06 -16.07
CA PHE A 85 9.80 11.22 -16.08
C PHE A 85 10.19 9.76 -15.90
N ASP A 86 9.60 9.13 -14.90
CA ASP A 86 9.85 7.76 -14.47
C ASP A 86 8.52 6.99 -14.20
N LEU A 87 8.59 5.81 -13.62
CA LEU A 87 7.41 5.01 -13.25
C LEU A 87 6.52 5.73 -12.21
N HIS A 88 7.09 6.59 -11.35
CA HIS A 88 6.31 7.41 -10.43
C HIS A 88 5.54 8.50 -11.18
N GLY A 89 6.17 9.08 -12.20
CA GLY A 89 5.49 10.01 -13.11
C GLY A 89 4.27 9.37 -13.77
N VAL A 90 4.39 8.12 -14.24
CA VAL A 90 3.26 7.35 -14.80
C VAL A 90 2.17 7.15 -13.75
N ARG A 91 2.53 6.69 -12.54
CA ARG A 91 1.59 6.46 -11.43
C ARG A 91 0.85 7.74 -11.06
N ARG A 92 1.57 8.87 -10.91
CA ARG A 92 0.98 10.18 -10.58
C ARG A 92 0.07 10.70 -11.68
N ALA A 93 0.46 10.63 -12.95
CA ALA A 93 -0.38 11.04 -14.06
C ALA A 93 -1.70 10.28 -14.11
N SER A 94 -1.65 8.95 -13.93
CA SER A 94 -2.84 8.11 -13.86
C SER A 94 -3.71 8.44 -12.63
N ALA A 95 -3.08 8.69 -11.47
CA ALA A 95 -3.78 9.07 -10.24
C ALA A 95 -4.50 10.41 -10.38
N VAL A 96 -3.85 11.41 -10.98
CA VAL A 96 -4.44 12.73 -11.24
C VAL A 96 -5.63 12.62 -12.18
N ALA A 97 -5.49 11.87 -13.29
CA ALA A 97 -6.60 11.62 -14.21
C ALA A 97 -7.81 11.02 -13.49
N ALA A 98 -7.60 9.93 -12.74
CA ALA A 98 -8.67 9.26 -12.02
C ALA A 98 -9.33 10.16 -10.96
N LYS A 99 -8.55 10.95 -10.21
CA LYS A 99 -9.09 11.90 -9.20
C LYS A 99 -9.93 13.01 -9.82
N VAL A 100 -9.50 13.57 -10.96
CA VAL A 100 -10.24 14.60 -11.67
C VAL A 100 -11.54 14.03 -12.22
N LEU A 101 -11.47 12.89 -12.90
CA LEU A 101 -12.64 12.27 -13.51
C LEU A 101 -13.65 11.76 -12.49
N ALA A 102 -13.21 11.25 -11.34
CA ALA A 102 -14.09 10.84 -10.25
C ALA A 102 -14.94 12.00 -9.68
N LYS A 103 -14.50 13.25 -9.89
CA LYS A 103 -15.21 14.46 -9.47
C LYS A 103 -15.97 15.13 -10.62
N THR A 104 -15.77 14.67 -11.87
CA THR A 104 -16.41 15.24 -13.06
C THR A 104 -17.78 14.63 -13.24
N GLY A 105 -18.83 15.45 -13.19
CA GLY A 105 -20.21 15.00 -13.34
C GLY A 105 -20.45 14.27 -14.65
N GLY A 106 -21.14 13.12 -14.58
CA GLY A 106 -21.48 12.30 -15.75
C GLY A 106 -20.32 11.48 -16.32
N VAL A 107 -19.18 11.36 -15.61
CA VAL A 107 -18.08 10.46 -15.99
C VAL A 107 -18.11 9.25 -15.08
N ARG A 108 -18.31 8.07 -15.65
CA ARG A 108 -18.29 6.77 -14.99
C ARG A 108 -17.25 5.84 -15.60
N LYS A 109 -16.97 6.00 -16.90
CA LYS A 109 -16.05 5.18 -17.68
C LYS A 109 -15.08 6.07 -18.41
N TYR A 110 -13.80 5.73 -18.38
CA TYR A 110 -12.81 6.45 -19.15
C TYR A 110 -11.85 5.52 -19.88
N THR A 111 -11.28 6.03 -20.97
CA THR A 111 -10.19 5.38 -21.70
C THR A 111 -8.90 6.13 -21.49
N THR A 112 -7.78 5.42 -21.45
CA THR A 112 -6.44 5.98 -21.33
C THR A 112 -5.43 5.16 -22.11
N ILE A 113 -4.20 5.65 -22.17
CA ILE A 113 -3.02 4.96 -22.71
C ILE A 113 -2.00 4.71 -21.61
N VAL A 114 -0.96 3.97 -21.92
CA VAL A 114 0.24 3.90 -21.06
C VAL A 114 0.97 5.23 -21.16
N HIS A 115 0.95 6.02 -20.09
CA HIS A 115 1.52 7.36 -20.07
C HIS A 115 3.04 7.32 -20.29
N GLY A 116 3.55 8.21 -21.17
CA GLY A 116 4.98 8.30 -21.48
C GLY A 116 5.56 7.12 -22.30
N ALA A 117 4.71 6.20 -22.77
CA ALA A 117 5.15 5.07 -23.58
C ALA A 117 5.89 5.53 -24.84
N GLY A 118 7.08 4.97 -25.06
CA GLY A 118 7.91 5.25 -26.26
C GLY A 118 8.75 6.51 -26.19
N VAL A 119 8.61 7.35 -25.16
CA VAL A 119 9.39 8.60 -25.01
C VAL A 119 10.44 8.50 -23.91
N ALA A 120 10.09 7.95 -22.75
CA ALA A 120 10.98 7.90 -21.58
C ALA A 120 11.77 6.58 -21.45
N GLY A 121 11.75 5.71 -22.46
CA GLY A 121 12.46 4.43 -22.42
C GLY A 121 11.98 3.45 -21.33
N LEU A 122 10.78 3.65 -20.80
CA LEU A 122 10.22 2.85 -19.72
C LEU A 122 9.82 1.45 -20.20
N ASN A 123 10.05 0.46 -19.37
CA ASN A 123 9.55 -0.90 -19.61
C ASN A 123 8.02 -0.91 -19.67
N THR A 124 7.44 -1.48 -20.72
CA THR A 124 6.00 -1.45 -20.99
C THR A 124 5.20 -2.10 -19.86
N THR A 125 5.62 -3.26 -19.37
CA THR A 125 4.93 -3.97 -18.28
C THR A 125 4.93 -3.14 -16.99
N GLN A 126 6.07 -2.55 -16.62
CA GLN A 126 6.18 -1.74 -15.40
C GLN A 126 5.38 -0.43 -15.51
N ALA A 127 5.41 0.23 -16.69
CA ALA A 127 4.64 1.44 -16.92
C ALA A 127 3.13 1.16 -16.86
N SER A 128 2.67 0.05 -17.46
CA SER A 128 1.26 -0.37 -17.41
C SER A 128 0.80 -0.75 -16.01
N GLN A 129 1.68 -1.38 -15.21
CA GLN A 129 1.47 -1.63 -13.80
C GLN A 129 1.25 -0.30 -13.04
N SER A 130 2.12 0.69 -13.28
CA SER A 130 2.03 2.02 -12.66
C SER A 130 0.74 2.76 -13.05
N VAL A 131 0.22 2.57 -14.28
CA VAL A 131 -1.09 3.11 -14.69
C VAL A 131 -2.20 2.53 -13.81
N ALA A 132 -2.25 1.20 -13.65
CA ALA A 132 -3.27 0.54 -12.86
C ALA A 132 -3.20 0.91 -11.37
N GLU A 133 -2.00 0.89 -10.80
CA GLU A 133 -1.76 1.31 -9.41
C GLU A 133 -2.24 2.74 -9.17
N GLY A 134 -1.80 3.68 -10.01
CA GLY A 134 -2.18 5.10 -9.88
C GLY A 134 -3.68 5.31 -9.95
N ALA A 135 -4.35 4.71 -10.95
CA ALA A 135 -5.78 4.84 -11.15
C ALA A 135 -6.58 4.29 -9.96
N LEU A 136 -6.27 3.07 -9.49
CA LEU A 136 -7.02 2.40 -8.44
C LEU A 136 -6.77 3.02 -7.06
N MET A 137 -5.49 3.27 -6.70
CA MET A 137 -5.15 3.83 -5.39
C MET A 137 -5.69 5.24 -5.18
N ALA A 138 -5.85 6.01 -6.28
CA ALA A 138 -6.30 7.39 -6.24
C ALA A 138 -7.78 7.56 -5.89
N VAL A 139 -8.61 6.56 -6.22
CA VAL A 139 -10.06 6.60 -6.00
C VAL A 139 -10.52 5.84 -4.76
N TYR A 140 -9.57 5.30 -3.97
CA TYR A 140 -9.89 4.65 -2.71
C TYR A 140 -10.56 5.62 -1.73
N GLN A 141 -11.65 5.17 -1.12
CA GLN A 141 -12.36 5.91 -0.06
C GLN A 141 -12.86 4.94 1.01
N ALA A 142 -12.59 5.25 2.27
CA ALA A 142 -13.17 4.56 3.42
C ALA A 142 -14.54 5.19 3.73
N THR A 143 -15.61 4.67 3.12
CA THR A 143 -16.96 5.24 3.23
C THR A 143 -17.99 4.32 3.86
N GLN A 144 -17.59 3.12 4.30
CA GLN A 144 -18.50 2.06 4.77
C GLN A 144 -19.41 2.47 5.93
N TYR A 145 -19.02 3.47 6.72
CA TYR A 145 -19.80 3.99 7.86
C TYR A 145 -20.53 5.30 7.56
N LYS A 146 -20.43 5.80 6.33
CA LYS A 146 -21.16 7.02 5.95
C LYS A 146 -22.59 6.67 5.55
N ARG A 147 -23.56 7.41 6.11
CA ARG A 147 -24.99 7.21 5.85
C ARG A 147 -25.33 7.48 4.38
N GLU A 148 -24.74 8.50 3.80
CA GLU A 148 -24.84 8.79 2.36
C GLU A 148 -23.58 8.29 1.66
N GLN A 149 -23.69 7.16 1.00
CA GLN A 149 -22.67 6.73 0.06
C GLN A 149 -22.86 7.53 -1.23
N LYS A 150 -21.94 8.45 -1.52
CA LYS A 150 -21.88 9.01 -2.87
C LYS A 150 -21.62 7.84 -3.83
N PRO A 151 -22.33 7.78 -4.99
CA PRO A 151 -22.04 6.75 -5.97
C PRO A 151 -20.54 6.71 -6.25
N ALA A 152 -19.96 5.54 -6.33
CA ALA A 152 -18.56 5.37 -6.69
C ALA A 152 -18.28 6.20 -7.95
N GLY A 153 -17.25 7.06 -7.91
CA GLY A 153 -17.00 8.03 -8.96
C GLY A 153 -16.77 7.38 -10.32
N LEU A 154 -16.01 6.28 -10.40
CA LEU A 154 -15.63 5.61 -11.65
C LEU A 154 -15.93 4.12 -11.59
N ASP A 155 -16.59 3.59 -12.64
CA ASP A 155 -16.89 2.16 -12.80
C ASP A 155 -15.73 1.43 -13.47
N SER A 156 -15.18 2.00 -14.54
CA SER A 156 -14.11 1.36 -15.30
C SER A 156 -13.12 2.33 -15.95
N CYS A 157 -11.90 1.80 -16.11
CA CYS A 157 -10.83 2.38 -16.91
C CYS A 157 -10.45 1.39 -18.01
N THR A 158 -10.37 1.84 -19.26
CA THR A 158 -9.88 1.04 -20.38
C THR A 158 -8.53 1.56 -20.83
N VAL A 159 -7.49 0.75 -20.68
CA VAL A 159 -6.15 1.04 -21.22
C VAL A 159 -6.11 0.57 -22.66
N VAL A 160 -5.88 1.50 -23.59
CA VAL A 160 -5.84 1.22 -25.02
C VAL A 160 -4.39 1.12 -25.48
N GLU A 161 -4.03 0.00 -26.11
CA GLU A 161 -2.73 -0.20 -26.78
C GLU A 161 -2.96 -0.38 -28.27
N PHE A 162 -2.23 0.43 -29.05
CA PHE A 162 -2.33 0.38 -30.51
C PHE A 162 -1.52 -0.80 -31.11
N SER A 163 -0.35 -1.10 -30.51
CA SER A 163 0.54 -2.17 -31.00
C SER A 163 0.11 -3.54 -30.48
N GLN A 164 -0.20 -4.45 -31.40
CA GLN A 164 -0.47 -5.85 -31.09
C GLN A 164 0.69 -6.53 -30.35
N GLU A 165 1.94 -6.16 -30.68
CA GLU A 165 3.14 -6.74 -30.06
C GLU A 165 3.27 -6.40 -28.58
N LYS A 166 2.79 -5.21 -28.16
CA LYS A 166 2.87 -4.75 -26.77
C LYS A 166 1.67 -5.17 -25.90
N LEU A 167 0.61 -5.69 -26.54
CA LEU A 167 -0.65 -5.97 -25.84
C LEU A 167 -0.49 -6.94 -24.67
N ALA A 168 0.34 -7.98 -24.84
CA ALA A 168 0.61 -8.98 -23.78
C ALA A 168 1.33 -8.34 -22.57
N ASP A 169 2.33 -7.48 -22.83
CA ASP A 169 3.08 -6.77 -21.79
C ASP A 169 2.18 -5.79 -21.03
N VAL A 170 1.34 -5.03 -21.75
CA VAL A 170 0.38 -4.12 -21.15
C VAL A 170 -0.62 -4.88 -20.27
N THR A 171 -1.16 -5.99 -20.76
CA THR A 171 -2.10 -6.83 -20.00
C THR A 171 -1.47 -7.39 -18.74
N THR A 172 -0.23 -7.88 -18.84
CA THR A 172 0.53 -8.40 -17.68
C THR A 172 0.78 -7.32 -16.66
N GLY A 173 1.19 -6.13 -17.10
CA GLY A 173 1.45 -5.00 -16.21
C GLY A 173 0.19 -4.53 -15.50
N VAL A 174 -0.90 -4.33 -16.21
CA VAL A 174 -2.20 -3.93 -15.63
C VAL A 174 -2.65 -4.94 -14.58
N LYS A 175 -2.60 -6.24 -14.88
CA LYS A 175 -2.99 -7.29 -13.92
C LYS A 175 -2.14 -7.26 -12.64
N ARG A 176 -0.83 -7.05 -12.76
CA ARG A 176 0.05 -6.88 -11.58
C ARG A 176 -0.32 -5.65 -10.78
N GLY A 177 -0.56 -4.53 -11.44
CA GLY A 177 -0.98 -3.28 -10.80
C GLY A 177 -2.33 -3.40 -10.08
N GLU A 178 -3.30 -4.13 -10.64
CA GLU A 178 -4.57 -4.43 -9.98
C GLU A 178 -4.36 -5.23 -8.68
N ILE A 179 -3.54 -6.27 -8.71
CA ILE A 179 -3.23 -7.10 -7.53
C ILE A 179 -2.58 -6.24 -6.44
N ILE A 180 -1.57 -5.44 -6.78
CA ILE A 180 -0.86 -4.59 -5.81
C ILE A 180 -1.81 -3.52 -5.25
N ALA A 181 -2.60 -2.86 -6.09
CA ALA A 181 -3.56 -1.85 -5.65
C ALA A 181 -4.62 -2.46 -4.72
N GLN A 182 -5.09 -3.66 -4.99
CA GLN A 182 -6.04 -4.37 -4.11
C GLN A 182 -5.42 -4.68 -2.76
N ALA A 183 -4.19 -5.18 -2.71
CA ALA A 183 -3.46 -5.45 -1.48
C ALA A 183 -3.24 -4.18 -0.63
N VAL A 184 -2.90 -3.06 -1.28
CA VAL A 184 -2.82 -1.74 -0.62
C VAL A 184 -4.19 -1.30 -0.10
N HIS A 185 -5.27 -1.55 -0.85
CA HIS A 185 -6.63 -1.26 -0.38
C HIS A 185 -7.00 -2.10 0.85
N THR A 186 -6.61 -3.38 0.88
CA THR A 186 -6.80 -4.24 2.07
C THR A 186 -6.12 -3.63 3.29
N ALA A 187 -4.84 -3.26 3.18
CA ALA A 187 -4.11 -2.63 4.29
C ALA A 187 -4.77 -1.30 4.72
N ARG A 188 -5.10 -0.42 3.77
CA ARG A 188 -5.79 0.85 4.05
C ARG A 188 -7.16 0.67 4.70
N HIS A 189 -7.88 -0.36 4.28
CA HIS A 189 -9.19 -0.69 4.83
C HIS A 189 -9.08 -1.11 6.30
N LEU A 190 -8.14 -2.02 6.61
CA LEU A 190 -7.86 -2.45 7.97
C LEU A 190 -7.50 -1.26 8.88
N VAL A 191 -6.58 -0.39 8.45
CA VAL A 191 -6.16 0.80 9.23
C VAL A 191 -7.29 1.82 9.41
N SER A 192 -8.26 1.87 8.48
CA SER A 192 -9.37 2.82 8.53
C SER A 192 -10.52 2.37 9.43
N GLU A 193 -10.58 1.08 9.77
CA GLU A 193 -11.63 0.51 10.61
C GLU A 193 -11.66 1.11 12.02
N PRO A 194 -12.84 1.26 12.62
CA PRO A 194 -12.93 1.66 14.02
C PRO A 194 -12.64 0.48 14.97
N PRO A 195 -12.06 0.72 16.16
CA PRO A 195 -11.59 -0.35 17.05
C PRO A 195 -12.72 -1.22 17.63
N ASN A 196 -13.93 -0.71 17.70
CA ASN A 196 -15.10 -1.49 18.11
C ASN A 196 -15.55 -2.50 17.03
N VAL A 197 -14.99 -2.43 15.82
CA VAL A 197 -15.21 -3.38 14.72
C VAL A 197 -13.97 -4.21 14.47
N LEU A 198 -12.79 -3.58 14.49
CA LEU A 198 -11.53 -4.27 14.24
C LEU A 198 -10.72 -4.39 15.54
N PHE A 199 -11.04 -5.39 16.32
CA PHE A 199 -10.29 -5.82 17.51
C PHE A 199 -9.42 -7.05 17.18
N PRO A 200 -8.54 -7.55 18.07
CA PRO A 200 -7.53 -8.57 17.72
C PRO A 200 -8.09 -9.82 17.06
N VAL A 201 -9.18 -10.37 17.57
CA VAL A 201 -9.82 -11.59 17.02
C VAL A 201 -10.37 -11.34 15.61
N GLU A 202 -11.01 -10.18 15.37
CA GLU A 202 -11.55 -9.85 14.04
C GLU A 202 -10.43 -9.55 13.03
N LEU A 203 -9.34 -8.91 13.45
CA LEU A 203 -8.17 -8.69 12.60
C LEU A 203 -7.59 -10.03 12.12
N ALA A 204 -7.39 -10.98 13.04
CA ALA A 204 -6.91 -12.32 12.71
C ALA A 204 -7.92 -13.09 11.83
N ALA A 205 -9.21 -12.96 12.10
CA ALA A 205 -10.26 -13.60 11.30
C ALA A 205 -10.31 -13.06 9.86
N ARG A 206 -10.19 -11.74 9.66
CA ARG A 206 -10.14 -11.13 8.32
C ARG A 206 -8.90 -11.58 7.55
N ALA A 207 -7.75 -11.60 8.22
CA ALA A 207 -6.51 -12.09 7.60
C ALA A 207 -6.60 -13.55 7.20
N ARG A 208 -7.24 -14.41 8.01
CA ARG A 208 -7.48 -15.82 7.67
C ARG A 208 -8.39 -15.95 6.45
N ARG A 209 -9.49 -15.20 6.39
CA ARG A 209 -10.38 -15.21 5.21
C ARG A 209 -9.64 -14.76 3.94
N MET A 210 -8.80 -13.74 4.05
CA MET A 210 -7.94 -13.32 2.93
C MET A 210 -6.98 -14.44 2.52
N ALA A 211 -6.31 -15.08 3.47
CA ALA A 211 -5.37 -16.16 3.21
C ALA A 211 -6.04 -17.34 2.46
N GLU A 212 -7.23 -17.75 2.90
CA GLU A 212 -8.03 -18.79 2.23
C GLU A 212 -8.35 -18.39 0.78
N ALA A 213 -8.73 -17.12 0.55
CA ALA A 213 -9.10 -16.63 -0.78
C ALA A 213 -7.92 -16.57 -1.78
N VAL A 214 -6.67 -16.50 -1.28
CA VAL A 214 -5.47 -16.41 -2.13
C VAL A 214 -4.53 -17.63 -2.01
N GLY A 215 -4.99 -18.71 -1.37
CA GLY A 215 -4.26 -19.97 -1.29
C GLY A 215 -3.07 -19.99 -0.33
N LEU A 216 -3.06 -19.11 0.68
CA LEU A 216 -2.06 -19.12 1.74
C LEU A 216 -2.48 -20.07 2.88
N LYS A 217 -1.49 -20.71 3.50
CA LYS A 217 -1.71 -21.38 4.78
C LYS A 217 -1.78 -20.34 5.90
N SER A 218 -2.75 -20.48 6.79
CA SER A 218 -2.89 -19.59 7.95
C SER A 218 -2.98 -20.38 9.25
N THR A 219 -2.33 -19.87 10.30
CA THR A 219 -2.41 -20.39 11.67
C THR A 219 -2.65 -19.21 12.60
N VAL A 220 -3.54 -19.37 13.56
CA VAL A 220 -3.80 -18.36 14.59
C VAL A 220 -3.62 -19.02 15.95
N LEU A 221 -2.76 -18.45 16.78
CA LEU A 221 -2.55 -18.88 18.16
C LEU A 221 -3.34 -17.95 19.07
N GLY A 222 -4.24 -18.51 19.88
CA GLY A 222 -4.90 -17.80 20.97
C GLY A 222 -4.01 -17.75 22.22
N GLU A 223 -4.47 -17.05 23.26
CA GLU A 223 -3.68 -16.82 24.49
C GLU A 223 -3.21 -18.08 25.19
N ALA A 224 -4.01 -19.16 25.19
CA ALA A 224 -3.60 -20.42 25.79
C ALA A 224 -2.34 -21.00 25.12
N ALA A 225 -2.33 -21.07 23.78
CA ALA A 225 -1.19 -21.55 23.02
C ALA A 225 0.05 -20.63 23.17
N MET A 226 -0.17 -19.31 23.16
CA MET A 226 0.90 -18.34 23.38
C MET A 226 1.52 -18.51 24.79
N ARG A 227 0.70 -18.76 25.80
CA ARG A 227 1.16 -18.99 27.19
C ARG A 227 2.00 -20.25 27.32
N GLU A 228 1.57 -21.35 26.69
CA GLU A 228 2.34 -22.60 26.64
C GLU A 228 3.70 -22.40 25.96
N MET A 229 3.81 -21.49 24.99
CA MET A 229 5.06 -21.14 24.31
C MET A 229 5.91 -20.13 25.04
N GLY A 230 5.46 -19.58 26.17
CA GLY A 230 6.17 -18.58 26.95
C GLY A 230 6.14 -17.17 26.37
N MET A 231 5.19 -16.85 25.49
CA MET A 231 5.01 -15.49 24.89
C MET A 231 4.40 -14.51 25.91
N ASN A 232 4.98 -14.46 27.11
CA ASN A 232 4.35 -13.72 28.21
C ASN A 232 4.55 -12.21 28.13
N ILE A 233 5.58 -11.72 27.40
CA ILE A 233 5.78 -10.28 27.18
C ILE A 233 4.64 -9.76 26.29
N LEU A 234 4.30 -10.47 25.21
CA LEU A 234 3.14 -10.15 24.37
C LEU A 234 1.84 -10.21 25.20
N LEU A 235 1.64 -11.29 25.96
CA LEU A 235 0.46 -11.49 26.77
C LEU A 235 0.32 -10.47 27.91
N ALA A 236 1.42 -9.90 28.40
CA ALA A 236 1.36 -8.82 29.39
C ALA A 236 0.65 -7.59 28.85
N VAL A 237 0.87 -7.23 27.58
CA VAL A 237 0.23 -6.09 26.93
C VAL A 237 -1.29 -6.27 26.85
N SER A 238 -1.75 -7.49 26.53
CA SER A 238 -3.20 -7.76 26.36
C SER A 238 -3.99 -7.84 27.66
N LYS A 239 -3.33 -7.93 28.82
CA LYS A 239 -4.01 -8.17 30.12
C LYS A 239 -5.11 -7.17 30.48
N GLY A 240 -4.98 -5.94 30.03
CA GLY A 240 -5.98 -4.88 30.29
C GLY A 240 -7.15 -4.89 29.31
N SER A 241 -7.13 -5.72 28.28
CA SER A 241 -8.19 -5.78 27.28
C SER A 241 -9.22 -6.88 27.62
N ALA A 242 -10.49 -6.63 27.29
CA ALA A 242 -11.53 -7.66 27.26
C ALA A 242 -11.46 -8.52 25.99
N ASN A 243 -10.70 -8.11 24.99
CA ASN A 243 -10.51 -8.82 23.72
C ASN A 243 -9.28 -9.73 23.81
N GLU A 244 -9.45 -11.00 23.47
CA GLU A 244 -8.38 -12.00 23.49
C GLU A 244 -7.29 -11.66 22.47
N ALA A 245 -6.01 -11.71 22.88
CA ALA A 245 -4.88 -11.58 21.99
C ALA A 245 -4.80 -12.71 20.96
N GLN A 246 -4.34 -12.40 19.77
CA GLN A 246 -4.16 -13.37 18.69
C GLN A 246 -2.76 -13.22 18.08
N PHE A 247 -2.08 -14.35 17.83
CA PHE A 247 -0.86 -14.34 17.06
C PHE A 247 -1.11 -15.03 15.72
N LEU A 248 -1.07 -14.23 14.65
CA LEU A 248 -1.37 -14.65 13.28
C LEU A 248 -0.08 -15.07 12.57
N ILE A 249 -0.13 -16.19 11.86
CA ILE A 249 0.92 -16.67 10.95
C ILE A 249 0.29 -16.95 9.59
N LEU A 250 0.84 -16.35 8.54
CA LEU A 250 0.47 -16.53 7.13
C LEU A 250 1.68 -17.10 6.40
N GLU A 251 1.52 -18.19 5.66
CA GLU A 251 2.62 -18.82 4.92
C GLU A 251 2.28 -18.97 3.45
N HIS A 252 3.18 -18.47 2.61
CA HIS A 252 3.26 -18.72 1.18
C HIS A 252 4.46 -19.63 0.92
N ALA A 253 4.19 -20.84 0.45
CA ALA A 253 5.20 -21.84 0.12
C ALA A 253 4.80 -22.50 -1.22
N PRO A 254 5.13 -21.87 -2.37
CA PRO A 254 4.75 -22.39 -3.67
C PRO A 254 5.54 -23.65 -4.02
N ALA A 255 5.01 -24.44 -4.95
CA ALA A 255 5.61 -25.71 -5.37
C ALA A 255 7.09 -25.54 -5.77
N GLY A 256 7.96 -26.35 -5.19
CA GLY A 256 9.41 -26.32 -5.37
C GLY A 256 10.17 -25.33 -4.48
N HIS A 257 9.49 -24.59 -3.60
CA HIS A 257 10.09 -23.62 -2.69
C HIS A 257 9.71 -23.88 -1.21
N GLU A 258 9.10 -25.03 -0.90
CA GLU A 258 8.55 -25.35 0.42
C GLU A 258 9.63 -25.43 1.51
N ASP A 259 10.82 -25.90 1.15
CA ASP A 259 11.95 -26.13 2.07
C ASP A 259 12.93 -24.95 2.10
N GLU A 260 12.68 -23.87 1.34
CA GLU A 260 13.54 -22.70 1.36
C GLU A 260 13.49 -21.99 2.71
N GLN A 261 14.62 -21.39 3.09
CA GLN A 261 14.65 -20.44 4.19
C GLN A 261 13.73 -19.23 3.85
N PRO A 262 12.65 -19.00 4.62
CA PRO A 262 11.69 -17.98 4.25
C PRO A 262 12.24 -16.57 4.43
N LEU A 263 11.74 -15.64 3.64
CA LEU A 263 11.71 -14.23 4.02
C LEU A 263 10.55 -14.03 4.99
N VAL A 264 10.79 -13.39 6.12
CA VAL A 264 9.74 -13.16 7.13
C VAL A 264 9.42 -11.69 7.25
N PHE A 265 8.12 -11.37 7.25
CA PHE A 265 7.58 -10.07 7.62
C PHE A 265 6.88 -10.17 8.97
N ALA A 266 7.26 -9.33 9.94
CA ALA A 266 6.62 -9.25 11.23
C ALA A 266 5.89 -7.91 11.38
N GLY A 267 4.64 -7.92 11.84
CA GLY A 267 3.82 -6.72 11.95
C GLY A 267 3.37 -6.43 13.38
N LYS A 268 3.58 -5.19 13.85
CA LYS A 268 2.92 -4.67 15.05
C LYS A 268 1.42 -4.59 14.78
N GLY A 269 0.62 -5.22 15.64
CA GLY A 269 -0.82 -5.37 15.46
C GLY A 269 -1.64 -4.86 16.66
N ILE A 270 -1.30 -3.68 17.20
CA ILE A 270 -2.05 -3.06 18.29
C ILE A 270 -3.33 -2.45 17.72
N THR A 271 -4.46 -3.11 17.88
CA THR A 271 -5.73 -2.69 17.27
C THR A 271 -6.29 -1.40 17.87
N PHE A 272 -5.97 -1.15 19.11
CA PHE A 272 -6.14 0.15 19.76
C PHE A 272 -5.12 0.30 20.89
N ASP A 273 -4.48 1.46 20.97
CA ASP A 273 -3.46 1.77 21.98
C ASP A 273 -3.85 2.98 22.81
N THR A 274 -4.25 2.74 24.06
CA THR A 274 -4.49 3.82 25.03
C THR A 274 -3.23 4.27 25.75
N GLY A 275 -2.10 3.56 25.58
CA GLY A 275 -0.91 3.66 26.41
C GLY A 275 -0.98 2.74 27.66
N GLY A 276 -2.11 2.09 27.93
CA GLY A 276 -2.33 1.31 29.13
C GLY A 276 -2.38 2.21 30.39
N ILE A 277 -1.75 1.78 31.48
CA ILE A 277 -1.65 2.58 32.73
C ILE A 277 -0.86 3.86 32.51
N SER A 278 0.15 3.88 31.65
CA SER A 278 0.84 5.08 31.16
C SER A 278 -0.02 5.78 30.10
N LEU A 279 -1.19 6.27 30.48
CA LEU A 279 -2.26 6.72 29.61
C LEU A 279 -1.83 7.87 28.69
N LYS A 280 -2.11 7.76 27.41
CA LYS A 280 -1.87 8.81 26.40
C LYS A 280 -2.75 10.04 26.63
N ASP A 281 -2.32 11.18 26.08
CA ASP A 281 -3.18 12.35 25.97
C ASP A 281 -4.44 12.02 25.15
N PRO A 282 -5.64 12.32 25.63
CA PRO A 282 -6.89 11.99 24.94
C PRO A 282 -7.08 12.75 23.61
N ALA A 283 -6.42 13.88 23.40
CA ALA A 283 -6.64 14.75 22.22
C ALA A 283 -6.42 14.01 20.89
N GLU A 284 -5.39 13.16 20.81
CA GLU A 284 -5.03 12.42 19.59
C GLU A 284 -5.24 10.90 19.73
N MET A 285 -5.72 10.44 20.87
CA MET A 285 -5.86 8.99 21.15
C MET A 285 -6.77 8.27 20.14
N TRP A 286 -7.78 8.94 19.59
CA TRP A 286 -8.65 8.36 18.57
C TRP A 286 -7.91 7.87 17.31
N ARG A 287 -6.73 8.40 17.04
CA ARG A 287 -5.86 7.97 15.93
C ARG A 287 -5.21 6.61 16.20
N MET A 288 -5.14 6.18 17.44
CA MET A 288 -4.46 4.94 17.84
C MET A 288 -5.16 3.67 17.33
N LYS A 289 -6.27 3.79 16.65
CA LYS A 289 -6.85 2.72 15.82
C LYS A 289 -5.92 2.30 14.67
N ASN A 290 -4.94 3.14 14.29
CA ASN A 290 -3.99 2.86 13.24
C ASN A 290 -2.71 2.16 13.73
N ASP A 291 -2.62 1.87 15.03
CA ASP A 291 -1.41 1.28 15.63
C ASP A 291 -1.20 -0.20 15.31
N MET A 292 -2.06 -0.74 14.48
CA MET A 292 -1.94 -2.03 13.81
C MET A 292 -1.49 -1.90 12.35
N GLY A 293 -0.96 -0.75 11.95
CA GLY A 293 -0.53 -0.48 10.57
C GLY A 293 0.54 -1.43 10.07
N GLY A 294 1.45 -1.88 10.95
CA GLY A 294 2.45 -2.92 10.64
C GLY A 294 1.80 -4.25 10.26
N ALA A 295 0.86 -4.74 11.06
CA ALA A 295 0.10 -5.94 10.76
C ALA A 295 -0.72 -5.81 9.47
N ALA A 296 -1.35 -4.65 9.25
CA ALA A 296 -2.10 -4.37 8.03
C ALA A 296 -1.20 -4.41 6.78
N ALA A 297 0.01 -3.85 6.87
CA ALA A 297 1.01 -3.91 5.79
C ALA A 297 1.46 -5.34 5.50
N VAL A 298 1.72 -6.15 6.56
CA VAL A 298 2.04 -7.58 6.41
C VAL A 298 0.90 -8.34 5.74
N ILE A 299 -0.36 -8.15 6.19
CA ILE A 299 -1.53 -8.83 5.62
C ILE A 299 -1.70 -8.45 4.14
N GLY A 300 -1.59 -7.15 3.79
CA GLY A 300 -1.64 -6.70 2.40
C GLY A 300 -0.49 -7.25 1.56
N ALA A 301 0.75 -7.24 2.07
CA ALA A 301 1.88 -7.82 1.36
C ALA A 301 1.69 -9.31 1.08
N MET A 302 1.22 -10.09 2.07
CA MET A 302 0.94 -11.51 1.91
C MET A 302 -0.20 -11.76 0.91
N GLU A 303 -1.22 -10.90 0.85
CA GLU A 303 -2.25 -10.97 -0.19
C GLU A 303 -1.64 -10.83 -1.59
N ALA A 304 -0.80 -9.81 -1.80
CA ALA A 304 -0.13 -9.60 -3.08
C ALA A 304 0.78 -10.78 -3.45
N ILE A 305 1.56 -11.29 -2.50
CA ILE A 305 2.47 -12.42 -2.67
C ILE A 305 1.70 -13.67 -3.09
N GLY A 306 0.60 -13.99 -2.40
CA GLY A 306 -0.25 -15.14 -2.74
C GLY A 306 -0.89 -15.01 -4.12
N ARG A 307 -1.49 -13.86 -4.45
CA ARG A 307 -2.11 -13.61 -5.77
C ARG A 307 -1.12 -13.62 -6.93
N LEU A 308 0.10 -13.10 -6.71
CA LEU A 308 1.18 -13.11 -7.70
C LEU A 308 1.88 -14.46 -7.78
N ASN A 309 1.63 -15.35 -6.83
CA ASN A 309 2.30 -16.65 -6.69
C ASN A 309 3.82 -16.52 -6.85
N LEU A 310 4.44 -15.66 -6.03
CA LEU A 310 5.87 -15.37 -6.14
C LEU A 310 6.70 -16.65 -5.90
N PRO A 311 7.74 -16.93 -6.70
CA PRO A 311 8.55 -18.15 -6.60
C PRO A 311 9.55 -18.05 -5.43
N ARG A 312 9.04 -17.95 -4.21
CA ARG A 312 9.81 -17.86 -2.97
C ARG A 312 8.93 -18.19 -1.76
N ARG A 313 9.49 -18.87 -0.78
CA ARG A 313 8.81 -19.04 0.51
C ARG A 313 8.81 -17.75 1.31
N VAL A 314 7.64 -17.31 1.75
CA VAL A 314 7.45 -16.09 2.54
C VAL A 314 6.51 -16.38 3.71
N ILE A 315 6.84 -15.85 4.88
CA ILE A 315 6.00 -15.95 6.08
C ILE A 315 5.69 -14.53 6.58
N GLY A 316 4.41 -14.26 6.81
CA GLY A 316 3.95 -13.06 7.50
C GLY A 316 3.47 -13.40 8.90
N VAL A 317 3.90 -12.68 9.92
CA VAL A 317 3.34 -12.81 11.28
C VAL A 317 2.80 -11.47 11.77
N ALA A 318 1.77 -11.52 12.62
CA ALA A 318 1.22 -10.32 13.25
C ALA A 318 0.83 -10.61 14.71
N ALA A 319 1.35 -9.79 15.62
CA ALA A 319 0.99 -9.81 17.04
C ALA A 319 -0.23 -8.89 17.25
N CYS A 320 -1.42 -9.48 17.23
CA CYS A 320 -2.69 -8.77 17.32
C CYS A 320 -3.14 -8.67 18.77
N VAL A 321 -3.03 -7.49 19.37
CA VAL A 321 -3.43 -7.21 20.76
C VAL A 321 -4.09 -5.84 20.87
N GLU A 322 -4.62 -5.53 22.03
CA GLU A 322 -5.18 -4.23 22.39
C GLU A 322 -4.56 -3.79 23.72
N ASN A 323 -4.06 -2.56 23.81
CA ASN A 323 -3.44 -2.01 25.01
C ASN A 323 -4.42 -1.09 25.74
N MET A 324 -5.00 -1.59 26.85
CA MET A 324 -6.07 -0.92 27.59
C MET A 324 -5.72 -0.76 29.07
N PRO A 325 -6.16 0.34 29.73
CA PRO A 325 -6.08 0.49 31.17
C PRO A 325 -7.22 -0.29 31.82
N ASP A 326 -6.88 -1.16 32.76
CA ASP A 326 -7.84 -1.96 33.52
C ASP A 326 -7.22 -2.38 34.87
N GLY A 327 -7.99 -2.95 35.76
CA GLY A 327 -7.52 -3.49 37.04
C GLY A 327 -6.58 -4.70 36.90
N LEU A 328 -6.59 -5.38 35.72
CA LEU A 328 -5.69 -6.49 35.38
C LEU A 328 -4.53 -6.07 34.52
N ALA A 329 -4.49 -4.82 34.03
CA ALA A 329 -3.45 -4.33 33.14
C ALA A 329 -2.04 -4.45 33.74
N PHE A 330 -1.05 -4.66 32.89
CA PHE A 330 0.35 -4.59 33.29
C PHE A 330 0.75 -3.14 33.68
N ARG A 331 1.80 -3.01 34.45
CA ARG A 331 2.15 -1.75 35.11
C ARG A 331 3.62 -1.41 34.93
N PRO A 332 3.98 -0.14 35.00
CA PRO A 332 5.39 0.23 35.24
C PRO A 332 5.95 -0.51 36.46
N ALA A 333 7.20 -0.96 36.37
CA ALA A 333 7.93 -1.81 37.31
C ALA A 333 7.51 -3.30 37.34
N ASP A 334 6.52 -3.74 36.59
CA ASP A 334 6.30 -5.17 36.38
C ASP A 334 7.50 -5.77 35.62
N ILE A 335 7.94 -6.97 36.05
CA ILE A 335 8.97 -7.75 35.36
C ILE A 335 8.31 -8.95 34.70
N VAL A 336 8.51 -9.08 33.39
CA VAL A 336 7.91 -10.13 32.59
C VAL A 336 8.98 -10.95 31.88
N THR A 337 8.84 -12.26 31.87
CA THR A 337 9.77 -13.18 31.18
C THR A 337 9.19 -13.57 29.83
N GLY A 338 9.92 -13.26 28.74
CA GLY A 338 9.51 -13.58 27.37
C GLY A 338 9.86 -15.00 26.93
N MET A 339 9.51 -15.32 25.70
CA MET A 339 9.69 -16.64 25.05
C MET A 339 11.16 -17.11 25.05
N THR A 340 12.12 -16.19 25.02
CA THR A 340 13.57 -16.52 25.06
C THR A 340 14.12 -16.77 26.46
N GLY A 341 13.30 -16.63 27.50
CA GLY A 341 13.71 -16.69 28.90
C GLY A 341 14.31 -15.37 29.42
N LYS A 342 14.52 -14.36 28.56
CA LYS A 342 14.94 -13.02 28.98
C LYS A 342 13.80 -12.31 29.70
N THR A 343 14.16 -11.51 30.69
CA THR A 343 13.23 -10.66 31.43
C THR A 343 13.24 -9.23 30.92
N ALA A 344 12.09 -8.59 30.92
CA ALA A 344 11.93 -7.17 30.65
C ALA A 344 11.26 -6.49 31.83
N GLU A 345 11.86 -5.43 32.36
CA GLU A 345 11.23 -4.51 33.30
C GLU A 345 10.46 -3.47 32.51
N ILE A 346 9.20 -3.30 32.83
CA ILE A 346 8.31 -2.37 32.16
C ILE A 346 8.51 -0.97 32.75
N ILE A 347 9.09 -0.05 31.99
CA ILE A 347 9.25 1.34 32.42
C ILE A 347 8.02 2.16 32.05
N SER A 348 7.44 1.89 30.89
CA SER A 348 6.21 2.54 30.41
C SER A 348 5.33 1.53 29.70
N THR A 349 4.04 1.51 30.02
CA THR A 349 3.08 0.64 29.31
C THR A 349 2.69 1.21 27.94
N ASP A 350 3.07 2.45 27.61
CA ASP A 350 2.98 3.07 26.28
C ASP A 350 4.17 2.72 25.36
N ALA A 351 4.99 1.78 25.77
CA ALA A 351 6.06 1.18 24.97
C ALA A 351 5.73 -0.29 24.61
N GLU A 352 4.48 -0.59 24.44
CA GLU A 352 3.87 -1.91 24.22
C GLU A 352 4.30 -2.55 22.88
N GLY A 353 4.50 -1.74 21.83
CA GLY A 353 4.84 -2.22 20.51
C GLY A 353 6.13 -3.03 20.48
N ARG A 354 7.19 -2.57 21.14
CA ARG A 354 8.45 -3.32 21.27
C ARG A 354 8.28 -4.60 22.09
N LEU A 355 7.34 -4.62 23.01
CA LEU A 355 7.07 -5.79 23.85
C LEU A 355 6.41 -6.91 23.02
N VAL A 356 5.39 -6.60 22.23
CA VAL A 356 4.75 -7.60 21.38
C VAL A 356 5.66 -8.09 20.27
N LEU A 357 6.53 -7.21 19.74
CA LEU A 357 7.54 -7.58 18.74
C LEU A 357 8.64 -8.47 19.32
N ALA A 358 9.02 -8.33 20.60
CA ALA A 358 10.02 -9.16 21.23
C ALA A 358 9.68 -10.65 21.15
N ASP A 359 8.46 -11.04 21.56
CA ASP A 359 8.01 -12.43 21.45
C ASP A 359 7.70 -12.83 20.00
N ALA A 360 7.21 -11.92 19.16
CA ALA A 360 7.00 -12.19 17.73
C ALA A 360 8.31 -12.52 17.02
N LEU A 361 9.38 -11.76 17.23
CA LEU A 361 10.71 -11.99 16.67
C LEU A 361 11.35 -13.27 17.22
N ALA A 362 11.17 -13.56 18.51
CA ALA A 362 11.60 -14.83 19.10
C ALA A 362 10.87 -16.03 18.45
N TYR A 363 9.57 -15.88 18.18
CA TYR A 363 8.79 -16.92 17.53
C TYR A 363 9.26 -17.21 16.11
N VAL A 364 9.54 -16.19 15.30
CA VAL A 364 9.92 -16.38 13.89
C VAL A 364 11.29 -17.03 13.70
N ALA A 365 12.17 -16.97 14.71
CA ALA A 365 13.48 -17.64 14.68
C ALA A 365 13.37 -19.15 14.41
N ARG A 366 12.25 -19.80 14.79
CA ARG A 366 12.00 -21.22 14.53
C ARG A 366 11.92 -21.60 13.05
N PHE A 367 11.62 -20.64 12.18
CA PHE A 367 11.55 -20.86 10.74
C PHE A 367 12.92 -20.80 10.07
N ASN A 368 13.99 -20.49 10.81
CA ASN A 368 15.34 -20.27 10.28
C ASN A 368 15.33 -19.31 9.08
N PRO A 369 14.83 -18.08 9.24
CA PRO A 369 14.60 -17.18 8.13
C PRO A 369 15.90 -16.70 7.46
N SER A 370 15.85 -16.48 6.13
CA SER A 370 16.94 -15.83 5.40
C SER A 370 17.09 -14.34 5.73
N ALA A 371 15.97 -13.70 6.06
CA ALA A 371 15.90 -12.34 6.55
C ALA A 371 14.56 -12.12 7.27
N VAL A 372 14.55 -11.16 8.20
CA VAL A 372 13.33 -10.70 8.89
C VAL A 372 13.22 -9.19 8.70
N VAL A 373 12.02 -8.75 8.29
CA VAL A 373 11.67 -7.33 8.22
C VAL A 373 10.48 -7.10 9.13
N ASP A 374 10.62 -6.29 10.17
CA ASP A 374 9.50 -5.89 10.99
C ASP A 374 8.95 -4.52 10.56
N LEU A 375 7.64 -4.38 10.69
CA LEU A 375 6.88 -3.18 10.35
C LEU A 375 6.06 -2.75 11.56
N ALA A 376 6.31 -1.54 12.03
CA ALA A 376 5.66 -1.06 13.23
C ALA A 376 5.45 0.46 13.22
N THR A 377 4.29 0.88 13.67
CA THR A 377 4.00 2.25 14.12
C THR A 377 4.58 2.41 15.54
N LEU A 378 5.92 2.45 15.64
CA LEU A 378 6.61 2.15 16.90
C LEU A 378 6.81 3.38 17.78
N THR A 379 7.27 4.51 17.21
CA THR A 379 7.50 5.74 17.97
C THR A 379 7.14 6.98 17.16
N GLY A 380 6.55 7.98 17.80
CA GLY A 380 6.28 9.29 17.20
C GLY A 380 7.53 10.07 16.81
N ALA A 381 8.69 9.75 17.39
CA ALA A 381 9.95 10.42 17.12
C ALA A 381 10.37 10.34 15.65
N VAL A 382 10.08 9.24 14.96
CA VAL A 382 10.37 9.09 13.54
C VAL A 382 9.59 10.10 12.68
N GLY A 383 8.35 10.38 13.06
CA GLY A 383 7.52 11.41 12.39
C GLY A 383 8.05 12.83 12.62
N ILE A 384 8.63 13.10 13.80
CA ILE A 384 9.30 14.38 14.09
C ILE A 384 10.57 14.51 13.25
N ALA A 385 11.36 13.42 13.12
CA ALA A 385 12.62 13.42 12.38
C ALA A 385 12.43 13.49 10.85
N LEU A 386 11.48 12.74 10.29
CA LEU A 386 11.35 12.52 8.84
C LEU A 386 10.06 13.12 8.24
N GLY A 387 9.15 13.62 9.06
CA GLY A 387 7.83 14.07 8.60
C GLY A 387 6.96 12.89 8.13
N THR A 388 6.18 13.12 7.06
CA THR A 388 5.19 12.16 6.56
C THR A 388 5.56 11.52 5.21
N VAL A 389 6.78 11.78 4.72
CA VAL A 389 7.18 11.40 3.34
C VAL A 389 8.05 10.15 3.34
N ARG A 390 8.70 9.82 4.46
CA ARG A 390 9.64 8.70 4.55
C ARG A 390 9.39 7.86 5.79
N GLY A 391 9.53 6.53 5.66
CA GLY A 391 9.64 5.63 6.79
C GLY A 391 11.08 5.59 7.33
N GLY A 392 11.24 5.44 8.65
CA GLY A 392 12.54 5.18 9.25
C GLY A 392 12.95 3.73 9.04
N LEU A 393 14.20 3.50 8.65
CA LEU A 393 14.78 2.17 8.44
C LEU A 393 15.96 1.97 9.39
N PHE A 394 15.88 0.96 10.24
CA PHE A 394 16.97 0.48 11.09
C PHE A 394 17.35 -0.92 10.62
N ALA A 395 18.64 -1.22 10.43
CA ALA A 395 19.05 -2.50 9.92
C ALA A 395 20.43 -2.93 10.47
N ASN A 396 20.54 -4.20 10.82
CA ASN A 396 21.79 -4.84 11.21
C ASN A 396 22.48 -5.57 10.04
N ASN A 397 21.96 -5.43 8.82
CA ASN A 397 22.49 -6.03 7.61
C ASN A 397 22.45 -5.01 6.45
N ALA A 398 23.64 -4.65 5.94
CA ALA A 398 23.79 -3.61 4.92
C ALA A 398 23.17 -4.01 3.57
N GLU A 399 23.22 -5.28 3.17
CA GLU A 399 22.63 -5.76 1.91
C GLU A 399 21.10 -5.69 1.96
N LEU A 400 20.49 -6.12 3.07
CA LEU A 400 19.06 -6.01 3.27
C LEU A 400 18.62 -4.54 3.33
N GLN A 401 19.39 -3.67 4.00
CA GLN A 401 19.12 -2.23 4.01
C GLN A 401 19.13 -1.65 2.60
N ALA A 402 20.13 -1.96 1.80
CA ALA A 402 20.22 -1.49 0.42
C ALA A 402 19.06 -2.00 -0.45
N ALA A 403 18.67 -3.26 -0.28
CA ALA A 403 17.54 -3.87 -0.98
C ALA A 403 16.20 -3.19 -0.62
N LEU A 404 15.97 -2.90 0.66
CA LEU A 404 14.77 -2.20 1.14
C LEU A 404 14.73 -0.75 0.65
N MET A 405 15.87 -0.02 0.70
CA MET A 405 15.97 1.32 0.13
C MET A 405 15.60 1.33 -1.36
N ALA A 406 16.18 0.40 -2.13
CA ALA A 406 15.87 0.28 -3.56
C ALA A 406 14.41 -0.10 -3.82
N ALA A 407 13.81 -0.93 -2.97
CA ALA A 407 12.39 -1.27 -3.05
C ALA A 407 11.50 -0.05 -2.74
N GLY A 408 11.84 0.73 -1.72
CA GLY A 408 11.15 1.97 -1.36
C GLY A 408 11.17 3.01 -2.48
N GLU A 409 12.32 3.17 -3.14
CA GLU A 409 12.40 4.06 -4.33
C GLU A 409 11.53 3.54 -5.49
N ARG A 410 11.47 2.24 -5.77
CA ARG A 410 10.62 1.68 -6.85
C ARG A 410 9.12 1.77 -6.58
N SER A 411 8.71 1.65 -5.31
CA SER A 411 7.30 1.69 -4.92
C SER A 411 6.77 3.10 -4.64
N ASP A 412 7.66 4.11 -4.53
CA ASP A 412 7.38 5.46 -4.02
C ASP A 412 6.96 5.46 -2.54
N ASP A 413 7.31 4.39 -1.81
CA ASP A 413 7.18 4.29 -0.36
C ASP A 413 8.58 4.40 0.28
N LYS A 414 9.08 5.63 0.29
CA LYS A 414 10.49 5.94 0.53
C LYS A 414 10.91 5.70 1.97
N LEU A 415 12.11 5.18 2.13
CA LEU A 415 12.74 4.93 3.41
C LEU A 415 13.91 5.88 3.65
N TRP A 416 14.32 6.02 4.93
CA TRP A 416 15.53 6.71 5.33
C TRP A 416 16.26 5.89 6.38
N PRO A 417 17.55 5.51 6.13
CA PRO A 417 18.32 4.71 7.07
C PRO A 417 18.75 5.57 8.25
N PHE A 418 18.53 5.06 9.45
CA PHE A 418 19.08 5.59 10.68
C PHE A 418 20.34 4.82 11.09
N PRO A 419 21.31 5.48 11.75
CA PRO A 419 22.45 4.78 12.35
C PRO A 419 21.96 3.83 13.45
N MET A 420 22.73 2.74 13.65
CA MET A 420 22.49 1.77 14.71
C MET A 420 23.85 1.27 15.18
N ASP A 421 24.26 1.71 16.36
CA ASP A 421 25.56 1.40 16.95
C ASP A 421 25.43 0.48 18.17
N GLU A 422 26.53 -0.15 18.61
CA GLU A 422 26.54 -1.02 19.81
C GLU A 422 26.08 -0.27 21.06
N ALA A 423 26.44 1.02 21.17
CA ALA A 423 26.02 1.88 22.27
C ALA A 423 24.48 2.07 22.37
N ASP A 424 23.74 1.93 21.27
CA ASP A 424 22.27 2.02 21.26
C ASP A 424 21.62 0.78 21.93
N GLY A 425 22.38 -0.30 22.10
CA GLY A 425 21.91 -1.55 22.71
C GLY A 425 22.21 -1.67 24.21
N GLU A 426 22.88 -0.69 24.82
CA GLU A 426 23.29 -0.71 26.23
C GLU A 426 22.25 -0.07 27.18
N GLY A 427 21.05 0.29 26.70
CA GLY A 427 19.99 0.97 27.43
C GLY A 427 18.89 0.07 27.99
#